data_16467eebee9b636531fdb4d548c6e63d
#
_entry.id   16467eebee9b636531fdb4d548c6e63d
#
_cell.length_a   1.000
_cell.length_b   1.000
_cell.length_c   1.000
_cell.angle_alpha   90.00
_cell.angle_beta   90.00
_cell.angle_gamma   90.00
#
_symmetry.space_group_name_H-M   'P 1'
#
loop_
_entity.id
_entity.type
_entity.pdbx_description
1 polymer ?
#
loop_
_entity_poly.entity_id
_entity_poly.type
_entity_poly.pdbx_seq_one_letter_code
_entity_poly.pdbx_strand_id
1 'polypeptide(L)'
;MARRLARRAPLRVLDLMAGSGIRSLRYGLEGEAREVWANDADPDRLPLLRSNLAALPATVAVPPTAMTAQRLLATLMAAGERRELIDLDAFGYPGALLPAALECVAFGGVLYLASTDGRGPTGHDRPAAVRRYGAAARAHPAPWELALRLQLGAVARAAWAQGRGIRPLFAFSEGRTFRTAVRVERLAARREEEGLGMLAHCHGCGEQLVQPLLRLGRWPACACPGEPKLAVSGPLWIGPLQDSDELEGMAATAADSPQTLSPAAAVLLARLTADPGLPARVWPTALIARQLGQGPPPLRALVAALRADGHQAGCSAVMAGQLRSDAPWAAVLAAARALAPQPTPAQPPDPEGEPAWAGPGTGRPGSE
;
A
#
# COMPACT_ATOMS: atom_id res chain seq x y z
N MET A 1 -15.09 7.05 2.11
CA MET A 1 -15.16 6.94 0.65
C MET A 1 -16.60 6.79 0.15
N ALA A 2 -17.36 5.72 0.46
CA ALA A 2 -18.72 5.50 -0.07
C ALA A 2 -19.67 6.70 0.14
N ARG A 3 -19.80 7.26 1.35
CA ARG A 3 -20.58 8.48 1.62
C ARG A 3 -20.18 9.68 0.76
N ARG A 4 -18.91 9.84 0.46
CA ARG A 4 -18.44 10.93 -0.39
C ARG A 4 -18.84 10.74 -1.86
N LEU A 5 -18.92 9.49 -2.31
CA LEU A 5 -19.50 9.17 -3.63
C LEU A 5 -21.01 9.42 -3.62
N ALA A 6 -21.73 8.98 -2.58
CA ALA A 6 -23.17 9.17 -2.45
C ALA A 6 -23.59 10.65 -2.46
N ARG A 7 -22.76 11.57 -1.91
CA ARG A 7 -22.97 13.02 -1.97
C ARG A 7 -22.82 13.63 -3.38
N ARG A 8 -22.17 12.91 -4.32
CA ARG A 8 -21.93 13.38 -5.69
C ARG A 8 -22.94 12.87 -6.71
N ALA A 9 -23.39 11.63 -6.51
CA ALA A 9 -24.34 10.95 -7.39
C ALA A 9 -25.05 9.82 -6.62
N PRO A 10 -26.21 9.33 -7.08
CA PRO A 10 -26.83 8.14 -6.51
C PRO A 10 -25.86 6.97 -6.53
N LEU A 11 -25.43 6.53 -5.35
CA LEU A 11 -24.40 5.49 -5.20
C LEU A 11 -25.01 4.10 -5.43
N ARG A 12 -24.65 3.46 -6.53
CA ARG A 12 -24.93 2.04 -6.81
C ARG A 12 -23.64 1.26 -6.64
N VAL A 13 -23.69 0.26 -5.75
CA VAL A 13 -22.53 -0.56 -5.39
C VAL A 13 -22.68 -1.95 -5.96
N LEU A 14 -21.59 -2.48 -6.54
CA LEU A 14 -21.43 -3.87 -6.88
C LEU A 14 -20.31 -4.47 -6.03
N ASP A 15 -20.64 -5.37 -5.12
CA ASP A 15 -19.69 -6.20 -4.37
C ASP A 15 -19.57 -7.54 -5.10
N LEU A 16 -18.46 -7.69 -5.87
CA LEU A 16 -18.29 -8.80 -6.82
C LEU A 16 -18.00 -10.14 -6.14
N MET A 17 -17.43 -10.12 -4.94
CA MET A 17 -16.99 -11.30 -4.20
C MET A 17 -17.34 -11.10 -2.73
N ALA A 18 -18.65 -11.03 -2.46
CA ALA A 18 -19.20 -10.52 -1.22
C ALA A 18 -18.95 -11.41 0.01
N GLY A 19 -18.72 -12.72 -0.20
CA GLY A 19 -18.52 -13.67 0.89
C GLY A 19 -19.70 -13.69 1.86
N SER A 20 -19.52 -13.10 3.05
CA SER A 20 -20.60 -12.96 4.05
C SER A 20 -21.50 -11.74 3.80
N GLY A 21 -21.15 -10.83 2.89
CA GLY A 21 -21.90 -9.59 2.62
C GLY A 21 -21.68 -8.47 3.63
N ILE A 22 -20.71 -8.57 4.55
CA ILE A 22 -20.49 -7.55 5.57
C ILE A 22 -20.15 -6.18 4.97
N ARG A 23 -19.36 -6.12 3.88
CA ARG A 23 -19.09 -4.86 3.21
C ARG A 23 -20.31 -4.34 2.48
N SER A 24 -21.04 -5.22 1.79
CA SER A 24 -22.32 -4.89 1.16
C SER A 24 -23.29 -4.26 2.15
N LEU A 25 -23.44 -4.86 3.34
CA LEU A 25 -24.28 -4.34 4.43
C LEU A 25 -23.82 -2.95 4.86
N ARG A 26 -22.51 -2.74 5.06
CA ARG A 26 -21.95 -1.45 5.43
C ARG A 26 -22.10 -0.39 4.33
N TYR A 27 -22.01 -0.77 3.06
CA TYR A 27 -22.27 0.15 1.95
C TYR A 27 -23.71 0.68 1.98
N GLY A 28 -24.69 -0.18 2.31
CA GLY A 28 -26.09 0.24 2.45
C GLY A 28 -26.35 1.07 3.70
N LEU A 29 -25.94 0.57 4.87
CA LEU A 29 -26.25 1.20 6.16
C LEU A 29 -25.40 2.45 6.47
N GLU A 30 -24.10 2.36 6.20
CA GLU A 30 -23.13 3.41 6.54
C GLU A 30 -22.70 4.24 5.33
N GLY A 31 -22.69 3.64 4.15
CA GLY A 31 -22.22 4.23 2.91
C GLY A 31 -23.24 5.09 2.18
N GLU A 32 -24.51 5.08 2.63
CA GLU A 32 -25.63 5.80 2.01
C GLU A 32 -25.87 5.34 0.56
N ALA A 33 -25.62 4.05 0.27
CA ALA A 33 -25.83 3.52 -1.06
C ALA A 33 -27.34 3.46 -1.36
N ARG A 34 -27.71 3.90 -2.57
CA ARG A 34 -29.06 3.76 -3.10
C ARG A 34 -29.36 2.34 -3.56
N GLU A 35 -28.33 1.63 -3.98
CA GLU A 35 -28.44 0.24 -4.46
C GLU A 35 -27.19 -0.52 -4.09
N VAL A 36 -27.36 -1.74 -3.57
CA VAL A 36 -26.26 -2.66 -3.25
C VAL A 36 -26.56 -4.01 -3.90
N TRP A 37 -25.71 -4.40 -4.82
CA TRP A 37 -25.74 -5.72 -5.45
C TRP A 37 -24.55 -6.53 -4.93
N ALA A 38 -24.84 -7.55 -4.11
CA ALA A 38 -23.88 -8.51 -3.62
C ALA A 38 -23.87 -9.76 -4.50
N ASN A 39 -22.69 -10.19 -4.91
CA ASN A 39 -22.48 -11.41 -5.66
C ASN A 39 -21.38 -12.26 -5.04
N ASP A 40 -21.51 -13.57 -5.10
CA ASP A 40 -20.42 -14.51 -4.84
C ASP A 40 -20.51 -15.67 -5.82
N ALA A 41 -19.37 -16.25 -6.21
CA ALA A 41 -19.36 -17.38 -7.13
C ALA A 41 -19.85 -18.67 -6.48
N ASP A 42 -19.74 -18.77 -5.16
CA ASP A 42 -20.17 -19.91 -4.35
C ASP A 42 -21.67 -19.83 -4.06
N PRO A 43 -22.51 -20.73 -4.62
CA PRO A 43 -23.95 -20.72 -4.38
C PRO A 43 -24.31 -21.00 -2.91
N ASP A 44 -23.45 -21.66 -2.14
CA ASP A 44 -23.67 -21.95 -0.73
C ASP A 44 -23.59 -20.68 0.13
N ARG A 45 -23.10 -19.57 -0.42
CA ARG A 45 -23.12 -18.25 0.22
C ARG A 45 -24.48 -17.54 0.13
N LEU A 46 -25.33 -17.90 -0.84
CA LEU A 46 -26.59 -17.19 -1.04
C LEU A 46 -27.51 -17.15 0.19
N PRO A 47 -27.72 -18.23 0.96
CA PRO A 47 -28.54 -18.16 2.18
C PRO A 47 -27.98 -17.15 3.19
N LEU A 48 -26.66 -17.14 3.41
CA LEU A 48 -25.99 -16.22 4.31
C LEU A 48 -26.11 -14.78 3.82
N LEU A 49 -25.87 -14.54 2.52
CA LEU A 49 -26.00 -13.21 1.92
C LEU A 49 -27.43 -12.67 2.06
N ARG A 50 -28.45 -13.50 1.78
CA ARG A 50 -29.87 -13.10 1.94
C ARG A 50 -30.19 -12.75 3.39
N SER A 51 -29.73 -13.57 4.33
CA SER A 51 -29.94 -13.33 5.77
C SER A 51 -29.28 -12.02 6.22
N ASN A 52 -28.01 -11.79 5.87
CA ASN A 52 -27.30 -10.61 6.30
C ASN A 52 -27.82 -9.33 5.64
N LEU A 53 -28.19 -9.39 4.36
CA LEU A 53 -28.70 -8.24 3.62
C LEU A 53 -30.17 -7.93 3.91
N ALA A 54 -30.90 -8.81 4.61
CA ALA A 54 -32.27 -8.55 5.06
C ALA A 54 -32.38 -7.34 6.01
N ALA A 55 -31.27 -6.92 6.61
CA ALA A 55 -31.20 -5.68 7.41
C ALA A 55 -31.22 -4.40 6.56
N LEU A 56 -31.01 -4.49 5.23
CA LEU A 56 -31.13 -3.36 4.33
C LEU A 56 -32.59 -3.14 3.91
N PRO A 57 -33.00 -1.87 3.67
CA PRO A 57 -34.29 -1.62 3.03
C PRO A 57 -34.41 -2.36 1.70
N ALA A 58 -35.60 -2.91 1.41
CA ALA A 58 -35.87 -3.64 0.16
C ALA A 58 -35.62 -2.78 -1.11
N THR A 59 -35.68 -1.47 -0.98
CA THR A 59 -35.39 -0.51 -2.04
C THR A 59 -33.88 -0.34 -2.31
N VAL A 60 -33.03 -0.80 -1.38
CA VAL A 60 -31.55 -0.70 -1.45
C VAL A 60 -30.92 -2.02 -1.84
N ALA A 61 -31.42 -3.13 -1.29
CA ALA A 61 -30.86 -4.47 -1.54
C ALA A 61 -31.34 -5.03 -2.89
N VAL A 62 -30.43 -5.24 -3.82
CA VAL A 62 -30.68 -6.11 -4.99
C VAL A 62 -30.58 -7.56 -4.54
N PRO A 63 -31.46 -8.48 -5.00
CA PRO A 63 -31.33 -9.89 -4.69
C PRO A 63 -29.92 -10.40 -4.98
N PRO A 64 -29.24 -11.04 -4.01
CA PRO A 64 -27.86 -11.49 -4.21
C PRO A 64 -27.79 -12.62 -5.26
N THR A 65 -26.72 -12.65 -6.00
CA THR A 65 -26.50 -13.59 -7.10
C THR A 65 -25.33 -14.53 -6.83
N ALA A 66 -25.40 -15.75 -7.46
CA ALA A 66 -24.32 -16.73 -7.44
C ALA A 66 -23.76 -16.88 -8.85
N MET A 67 -22.96 -15.92 -9.25
CA MET A 67 -22.30 -15.92 -10.56
C MET A 67 -20.79 -15.75 -10.41
N THR A 68 -20.01 -16.32 -11.34
CA THR A 68 -18.60 -15.93 -11.43
C THR A 68 -18.53 -14.44 -11.74
N ALA A 69 -17.51 -13.75 -11.20
CA ALA A 69 -17.32 -12.31 -11.45
C ALA A 69 -17.24 -12.00 -12.95
N GLN A 70 -16.60 -12.86 -13.74
CA GLN A 70 -16.52 -12.73 -15.20
C GLN A 70 -17.90 -12.69 -15.84
N ARG A 71 -18.79 -13.63 -15.47
CA ARG A 71 -20.13 -13.72 -16.02
C ARG A 71 -20.96 -12.50 -15.65
N LEU A 72 -20.90 -12.07 -14.37
CA LEU A 72 -21.64 -10.91 -13.93
C LEU A 72 -21.19 -9.63 -14.61
N LEU A 73 -19.87 -9.41 -14.70
CA LEU A 73 -19.32 -8.24 -15.43
C LEU A 73 -19.70 -8.27 -16.91
N ALA A 74 -19.65 -9.44 -17.56
CA ALA A 74 -20.09 -9.57 -18.96
C ALA A 74 -21.59 -9.24 -19.13
N THR A 75 -22.45 -9.63 -18.17
CA THR A 75 -23.87 -9.28 -18.16
C THR A 75 -24.08 -7.77 -18.08
N LEU A 76 -23.36 -7.09 -17.17
CA LEU A 76 -23.42 -5.63 -17.04
C LEU A 76 -22.93 -4.92 -18.30
N MET A 77 -21.82 -5.39 -18.87
CA MET A 77 -21.28 -4.83 -20.14
C MET A 77 -22.29 -4.97 -21.29
N ALA A 78 -22.91 -6.14 -21.42
CA ALA A 78 -23.94 -6.38 -22.46
C ALA A 78 -25.17 -5.48 -22.28
N ALA A 79 -25.54 -5.16 -21.01
CA ALA A 79 -26.63 -4.24 -20.69
C ALA A 79 -26.21 -2.75 -20.77
N GLY A 80 -24.94 -2.43 -20.99
CA GLY A 80 -24.43 -1.06 -20.94
C GLY A 80 -24.49 -0.44 -19.54
N GLU A 81 -24.58 -1.28 -18.50
CA GLU A 81 -24.75 -0.82 -17.12
C GLU A 81 -23.42 -0.54 -16.43
N ARG A 82 -23.38 0.53 -15.62
CA ARG A 82 -22.22 0.92 -14.82
C ARG A 82 -22.62 1.17 -13.38
N ARG A 83 -21.63 1.06 -12.48
CA ARG A 83 -21.79 1.27 -11.03
C ARG A 83 -20.80 2.34 -10.55
N GLU A 84 -21.25 3.15 -9.60
CA GLU A 84 -20.42 4.20 -8.99
C GLU A 84 -19.33 3.63 -8.09
N LEU A 85 -19.54 2.41 -7.56
CA LEU A 85 -18.53 1.68 -6.80
C LEU A 85 -18.56 0.19 -7.20
N ILE A 86 -17.41 -0.32 -7.63
CA ILE A 86 -17.18 -1.76 -7.76
C ILE A 86 -16.15 -2.18 -6.72
N ASP A 87 -16.53 -3.12 -5.85
CA ASP A 87 -15.67 -3.76 -4.87
C ASP A 87 -15.22 -5.12 -5.44
N LEU A 88 -13.92 -5.25 -5.69
CA LEU A 88 -13.27 -6.43 -6.24
C LEU A 88 -12.25 -6.96 -5.23
N ASP A 89 -12.72 -7.70 -4.23
CA ASP A 89 -11.88 -8.29 -3.17
C ASP A 89 -11.62 -9.78 -3.45
N ALA A 90 -10.57 -10.06 -4.18
CA ALA A 90 -10.27 -11.39 -4.67
C ALA A 90 -9.21 -12.12 -3.85
N PHE A 91 -9.35 -13.45 -3.78
CA PHE A 91 -8.23 -14.31 -3.42
C PHE A 91 -7.18 -14.31 -4.55
N GLY A 92 -5.92 -14.07 -4.21
CA GLY A 92 -4.85 -13.90 -5.18
C GLY A 92 -4.90 -12.54 -5.86
N TYR A 93 -4.51 -12.49 -7.14
CA TYR A 93 -4.52 -11.27 -7.94
C TYR A 93 -5.64 -11.27 -8.99
N PRO A 94 -6.56 -10.32 -8.96
CA PRO A 94 -7.72 -10.28 -9.85
C PRO A 94 -7.45 -9.63 -11.21
N GLY A 95 -6.22 -9.63 -11.70
CA GLY A 95 -5.80 -8.91 -12.92
C GLY A 95 -6.63 -9.23 -14.16
N ALA A 96 -7.06 -10.48 -14.30
CA ALA A 96 -7.90 -10.90 -15.42
C ALA A 96 -9.29 -10.22 -15.44
N LEU A 97 -9.76 -9.71 -14.30
CA LEU A 97 -11.05 -9.02 -14.16
C LEU A 97 -10.93 -7.50 -14.38
N LEU A 98 -9.73 -6.93 -14.34
CA LEU A 98 -9.53 -5.48 -14.41
C LEU A 98 -10.17 -4.84 -15.64
N PRO A 99 -9.99 -5.36 -16.88
CA PRO A 99 -10.60 -4.72 -18.05
C PRO A 99 -12.13 -4.66 -17.95
N ALA A 100 -12.78 -5.75 -17.58
CA ALA A 100 -14.24 -5.82 -17.48
C ALA A 100 -14.76 -4.99 -16.30
N ALA A 101 -14.08 -5.02 -15.13
CA ALA A 101 -14.44 -4.22 -13.99
C ALA A 101 -14.34 -2.72 -14.29
N LEU A 102 -13.25 -2.28 -14.93
CA LEU A 102 -13.06 -0.88 -15.34
C LEU A 102 -14.14 -0.44 -16.32
N GLU A 103 -14.60 -1.31 -17.26
CA GLU A 103 -15.70 -0.99 -18.17
C GLU A 103 -17.01 -0.76 -17.44
N CYS A 104 -17.26 -1.53 -16.36
CA CYS A 104 -18.46 -1.44 -15.55
C CYS A 104 -18.43 -0.32 -14.49
N VAL A 105 -17.30 0.34 -14.24
CA VAL A 105 -17.26 1.52 -13.36
C VAL A 105 -17.78 2.75 -14.10
N ALA A 106 -18.67 3.51 -13.48
CA ALA A 106 -19.13 4.80 -13.98
C ALA A 106 -17.95 5.81 -13.99
N PHE A 107 -17.96 6.76 -14.91
CA PHE A 107 -16.97 7.84 -14.90
C PHE A 107 -17.11 8.69 -13.66
N GLY A 108 -16.00 8.96 -12.97
CA GLY A 108 -15.97 9.56 -11.64
C GLY A 108 -16.27 8.58 -10.50
N GLY A 109 -16.66 7.34 -10.82
CA GLY A 109 -16.84 6.24 -9.87
C GLY A 109 -15.51 5.62 -9.44
N VAL A 110 -15.58 4.63 -8.55
CA VAL A 110 -14.41 4.03 -7.90
C VAL A 110 -14.37 2.54 -8.14
N LEU A 111 -13.20 2.05 -8.55
CA LEU A 111 -12.80 0.66 -8.41
C LEU A 111 -12.02 0.50 -7.10
N TYR A 112 -12.60 -0.25 -6.16
CA TYR A 112 -11.89 -0.70 -4.97
C TYR A 112 -11.38 -2.12 -5.23
N LEU A 113 -10.08 -2.30 -5.10
CA LEU A 113 -9.39 -3.54 -5.45
C LEU A 113 -8.62 -4.06 -4.24
N ALA A 114 -8.84 -5.32 -3.87
CA ALA A 114 -7.99 -6.02 -2.93
C ALA A 114 -7.40 -7.28 -3.55
N SER A 115 -6.16 -7.57 -3.20
CA SER A 115 -5.38 -8.72 -3.65
C SER A 115 -4.65 -9.35 -2.48
N THR A 116 -4.62 -10.68 -2.43
CA THR A 116 -3.83 -11.46 -1.47
C THR A 116 -2.59 -12.10 -2.09
N ASP A 117 -2.23 -11.74 -3.34
CA ASP A 117 -0.99 -12.19 -3.97
C ASP A 117 0.22 -11.53 -3.32
N GLY A 118 0.77 -12.19 -2.30
CA GLY A 118 1.93 -11.70 -1.57
C GLY A 118 3.29 -12.15 -2.15
N ARG A 119 3.33 -13.05 -3.14
CA ARG A 119 4.60 -13.60 -3.64
C ARG A 119 5.05 -12.95 -4.95
N GLY A 120 4.13 -12.82 -5.91
CA GLY A 120 4.41 -12.22 -7.21
C GLY A 120 4.96 -10.80 -7.08
N PRO A 121 4.17 -9.84 -6.57
CA PRO A 121 4.52 -8.44 -6.59
C PRO A 121 5.62 -8.05 -5.59
N THR A 122 5.94 -8.90 -4.61
CA THR A 122 7.07 -8.67 -3.69
C THR A 122 8.42 -9.21 -4.19
N GLY A 123 8.43 -9.83 -5.38
CA GLY A 123 9.65 -10.32 -6.02
C GLY A 123 10.09 -11.73 -5.58
N HIS A 124 9.28 -12.44 -4.79
CA HIS A 124 9.55 -13.83 -4.39
C HIS A 124 9.15 -14.86 -5.44
N ASP A 125 8.24 -14.51 -6.35
CA ASP A 125 7.86 -15.31 -7.51
C ASP A 125 7.91 -14.44 -8.77
N ARG A 126 9.10 -14.29 -9.32
CA ARG A 126 9.36 -13.44 -10.49
C ARG A 126 8.57 -13.85 -11.73
N PRO A 127 8.48 -15.14 -12.10
CA PRO A 127 7.65 -15.57 -13.23
C PRO A 127 6.17 -15.23 -13.04
N ALA A 128 5.63 -15.38 -11.83
CA ALA A 128 4.26 -14.99 -11.53
C ALA A 128 4.06 -13.48 -11.66
N ALA A 129 5.02 -12.66 -11.21
CA ALA A 129 4.96 -11.22 -11.39
C ALA A 129 4.83 -10.83 -12.87
N VAL A 130 5.65 -11.41 -13.75
CA VAL A 130 5.58 -11.15 -15.19
C VAL A 130 4.23 -11.60 -15.77
N ARG A 131 3.81 -12.83 -15.47
CA ARG A 131 2.54 -13.35 -16.03
C ARG A 131 1.30 -12.62 -15.54
N ARG A 132 1.28 -12.23 -14.26
CA ARG A 132 0.08 -11.63 -13.63
C ARG A 132 0.04 -10.11 -13.78
N TYR A 133 1.15 -9.46 -13.48
CA TYR A 133 1.22 -7.98 -13.47
C TYR A 133 1.79 -7.41 -14.78
N GLY A 134 2.32 -8.25 -15.68
CA GLY A 134 3.03 -7.78 -16.87
C GLY A 134 4.24 -6.91 -16.51
N ALA A 135 4.91 -7.20 -15.41
CA ALA A 135 5.97 -6.40 -14.85
C ALA A 135 7.03 -7.27 -14.14
N ALA A 136 8.28 -6.84 -14.19
CA ALA A 136 9.31 -7.43 -13.37
C ALA A 136 9.11 -7.03 -11.89
N ALA A 137 9.24 -7.98 -10.96
CA ALA A 137 9.35 -7.72 -9.54
C ALA A 137 10.62 -8.36 -8.99
N ARG A 138 11.43 -7.56 -8.31
CA ARG A 138 12.66 -7.99 -7.66
C ARG A 138 12.52 -7.78 -6.17
N ALA A 139 13.14 -8.64 -5.36
CA ALA A 139 13.16 -8.44 -3.92
C ALA A 139 13.57 -7.01 -3.56
N HIS A 140 12.79 -6.36 -2.71
CA HIS A 140 12.94 -4.95 -2.36
C HIS A 140 12.85 -4.77 -0.85
N PRO A 141 13.59 -3.83 -0.22
CA PRO A 141 13.52 -3.61 1.22
C PRO A 141 12.13 -3.12 1.71
N ALA A 142 11.34 -2.51 0.83
CA ALA A 142 9.95 -2.14 1.08
C ALA A 142 9.00 -2.95 0.16
N PRO A 143 8.83 -4.27 0.39
CA PRO A 143 8.15 -5.17 -0.54
C PRO A 143 6.64 -4.88 -0.67
N TRP A 144 6.00 -4.36 0.37
CA TRP A 144 4.57 -4.05 0.34
C TRP A 144 4.28 -2.76 -0.44
N GLU A 145 5.17 -1.78 -0.33
CA GLU A 145 5.15 -0.60 -1.20
C GLU A 145 5.28 -1.01 -2.68
N LEU A 146 6.25 -1.87 -2.98
CA LEU A 146 6.44 -2.40 -4.33
C LEU A 146 5.18 -3.10 -4.85
N ALA A 147 4.54 -3.92 -4.02
CA ALA A 147 3.32 -4.65 -4.39
C ALA A 147 2.15 -3.70 -4.72
N LEU A 148 1.91 -2.69 -3.90
CA LEU A 148 0.87 -1.68 -4.15
C LEU A 148 1.14 -0.90 -5.43
N ARG A 149 2.39 -0.52 -5.68
CA ARG A 149 2.78 0.20 -6.90
C ARG A 149 2.65 -0.65 -8.17
N LEU A 150 2.97 -1.95 -8.10
CA LEU A 150 2.75 -2.89 -9.19
C LEU A 150 1.25 -3.08 -9.47
N GLN A 151 0.43 -3.19 -8.42
CA GLN A 151 -1.03 -3.30 -8.55
C GLN A 151 -1.61 -2.04 -9.22
N LEU A 152 -1.27 -0.84 -8.77
CA LEU A 152 -1.71 0.41 -9.38
C LEU A 152 -1.22 0.57 -10.82
N GLY A 153 0.03 0.20 -11.11
CA GLY A 153 0.57 0.22 -12.47
C GLY A 153 -0.19 -0.71 -13.43
N ALA A 154 -0.66 -1.86 -12.93
CA ALA A 154 -1.50 -2.76 -13.72
C ALA A 154 -2.90 -2.17 -13.97
N VAL A 155 -3.51 -1.54 -12.96
CA VAL A 155 -4.80 -0.84 -13.09
C VAL A 155 -4.69 0.32 -14.09
N ALA A 156 -3.64 1.15 -13.99
CA ALA A 156 -3.41 2.26 -14.91
C ALA A 156 -3.35 1.80 -16.37
N ARG A 157 -2.51 0.80 -16.65
CA ARG A 157 -2.37 0.26 -18.02
C ARG A 157 -3.66 -0.34 -18.57
N ALA A 158 -4.44 -1.03 -17.72
CA ALA A 158 -5.73 -1.59 -18.10
C ALA A 158 -6.76 -0.48 -18.41
N ALA A 159 -6.77 0.62 -17.66
CA ALA A 159 -7.63 1.76 -17.89
C ALA A 159 -7.23 2.52 -19.16
N TRP A 160 -5.96 2.82 -19.36
CA TRP A 160 -5.46 3.52 -20.55
C TRP A 160 -5.70 2.73 -21.86
N ALA A 161 -5.60 1.39 -21.81
CA ALA A 161 -5.93 0.54 -22.94
C ALA A 161 -7.41 0.69 -23.39
N GLN A 162 -8.28 1.20 -22.52
CA GLN A 162 -9.69 1.52 -22.80
C GLN A 162 -9.93 3.02 -23.02
N GLY A 163 -8.86 3.83 -23.15
CA GLY A 163 -8.96 5.28 -23.30
C GLY A 163 -9.40 6.02 -22.05
N ARG A 164 -9.34 5.39 -20.86
CA ARG A 164 -9.75 5.96 -19.57
C ARG A 164 -8.53 6.37 -18.75
N GLY A 165 -8.72 7.37 -17.88
CA GLY A 165 -7.75 7.72 -16.86
C GLY A 165 -8.06 7.10 -15.50
N ILE A 166 -7.08 7.16 -14.60
CA ILE A 166 -7.25 6.80 -13.20
C ILE A 166 -6.68 7.89 -12.28
N ARG A 167 -7.29 8.00 -11.11
CA ARG A 167 -6.74 8.78 -10.00
C ARG A 167 -6.69 7.88 -8.77
N PRO A 168 -5.51 7.46 -8.29
CA PRO A 168 -5.39 6.76 -7.02
C PRO A 168 -5.96 7.60 -5.89
N LEU A 169 -6.88 7.04 -5.10
CA LEU A 169 -7.48 7.71 -3.95
C LEU A 169 -6.75 7.35 -2.67
N PHE A 170 -6.47 6.07 -2.51
CA PHE A 170 -5.63 5.55 -1.44
C PHE A 170 -5.15 4.13 -1.75
N ALA A 171 -4.00 3.79 -1.17
CA ALA A 171 -3.43 2.46 -1.22
C ALA A 171 -2.80 2.11 0.13
N PHE A 172 -3.10 0.92 0.65
CA PHE A 172 -2.53 0.43 1.91
C PHE A 172 -2.46 -1.08 1.93
N SER A 173 -1.68 -1.62 2.85
CA SER A 173 -1.64 -3.06 3.11
C SER A 173 -2.13 -3.37 4.52
N GLU A 174 -2.85 -4.47 4.63
CA GLU A 174 -3.30 -5.07 5.87
C GLU A 174 -2.73 -6.49 5.91
N GLY A 175 -1.60 -6.66 6.60
CA GLY A 175 -0.83 -7.89 6.48
C GLY A 175 -0.41 -8.15 5.03
N ARG A 176 -0.88 -9.27 4.46
CA ARG A 176 -0.61 -9.65 3.07
C ARG A 176 -1.73 -9.28 2.10
N THR A 177 -2.69 -8.49 2.52
CA THR A 177 -3.76 -7.99 1.65
C THR A 177 -3.40 -6.59 1.17
N PHE A 178 -3.29 -6.42 -0.13
CA PHE A 178 -2.97 -5.15 -0.79
C PHE A 178 -4.24 -4.51 -1.30
N ARG A 179 -4.59 -3.34 -0.77
CA ARG A 179 -5.83 -2.64 -1.05
C ARG A 179 -5.56 -1.33 -1.76
N THR A 180 -6.24 -1.09 -2.86
CA THR A 180 -6.16 0.15 -3.63
C THR A 180 -7.56 0.62 -4.00
N ALA A 181 -7.80 1.91 -3.93
CA ALA A 181 -8.99 2.54 -4.47
C ALA A 181 -8.57 3.54 -5.55
N VAL A 182 -9.16 3.42 -6.71
CA VAL A 182 -8.89 4.35 -7.82
C VAL A 182 -10.21 4.92 -8.34
N ARG A 183 -10.24 6.23 -8.58
CA ARG A 183 -11.32 6.86 -9.34
C ARG A 183 -11.06 6.62 -10.82
N VAL A 184 -12.08 6.19 -11.54
CA VAL A 184 -12.02 5.98 -12.99
C VAL A 184 -12.48 7.26 -13.68
N GLU A 185 -11.59 7.87 -14.44
CA GLU A 185 -11.85 9.10 -15.16
C GLU A 185 -12.19 8.79 -16.63
N ARG A 186 -12.96 9.70 -17.27
CA ARG A 186 -13.38 9.54 -18.67
C ARG A 186 -12.20 9.51 -19.64
N LEU A 187 -11.17 10.31 -19.33
CA LEU A 187 -9.93 10.42 -20.10
C LEU A 187 -8.75 10.47 -19.10
N ALA A 188 -7.60 10.04 -19.56
CA ALA A 188 -6.37 10.23 -18.79
C ALA A 188 -6.09 11.72 -18.57
N ALA A 189 -5.64 12.06 -17.38
CA ALA A 189 -5.20 13.41 -17.06
C ALA A 189 -3.95 13.75 -17.89
N ARG A 190 -3.69 15.05 -18.08
CA ARG A 190 -2.48 15.49 -18.77
C ARG A 190 -1.25 14.97 -18.03
N ARG A 191 -0.39 14.23 -18.74
CA ARG A 191 0.86 13.64 -18.21
C ARG A 191 0.62 12.53 -17.17
N GLU A 192 -0.55 11.92 -17.13
CA GLU A 192 -0.83 10.80 -16.23
C GLU A 192 0.14 9.62 -16.45
N GLU A 193 0.59 9.43 -17.70
CA GLU A 193 1.56 8.41 -18.10
C GLU A 193 2.95 8.59 -17.44
N GLU A 194 3.30 9.78 -16.98
CA GLU A 194 4.53 10.01 -16.19
C GLU A 194 4.45 9.34 -14.81
N GLY A 195 3.25 8.98 -14.37
CA GLY A 195 3.01 8.15 -13.19
C GLY A 195 3.44 6.70 -13.36
N LEU A 196 3.80 6.24 -14.57
CA LEU A 196 4.31 4.89 -14.80
C LEU A 196 5.83 4.91 -14.99
N GLY A 197 6.54 4.02 -14.30
CA GLY A 197 8.00 4.00 -14.35
C GLY A 197 8.61 2.70 -13.85
N MET A 198 9.92 2.76 -13.69
CA MET A 198 10.75 1.68 -13.18
C MET A 198 11.44 2.10 -11.89
N LEU A 199 11.59 1.15 -10.97
CA LEU A 199 12.32 1.31 -9.71
C LEU A 199 13.52 0.36 -9.73
N ALA A 200 14.71 0.91 -9.60
CA ALA A 200 15.96 0.17 -9.44
C ALA A 200 16.44 0.23 -7.99
N HIS A 201 16.98 -0.88 -7.49
CA HIS A 201 17.48 -1.03 -6.13
C HIS A 201 18.83 -1.76 -6.12
N CYS A 202 19.78 -1.27 -5.35
CA CYS A 202 21.03 -1.95 -5.08
C CYS A 202 20.93 -2.78 -3.80
N HIS A 203 21.13 -4.08 -3.88
CA HIS A 203 21.14 -4.96 -2.70
C HIS A 203 22.37 -4.76 -1.81
N GLY A 204 23.47 -4.20 -2.32
CA GLY A 204 24.69 -3.93 -1.55
C GLY A 204 24.52 -2.71 -0.64
N CYS A 205 24.36 -1.52 -1.21
CA CYS A 205 24.29 -0.27 -0.44
C CYS A 205 22.89 0.15 -0.04
N GLY A 206 21.82 -0.30 -0.74
CA GLY A 206 20.46 0.16 -0.49
C GLY A 206 20.00 1.34 -1.35
N GLU A 207 20.84 1.84 -2.29
CA GLU A 207 20.47 2.92 -3.23
C GLU A 207 19.19 2.55 -4.00
N GLN A 208 18.32 3.54 -4.18
CA GLN A 208 17.09 3.41 -4.95
C GLN A 208 17.00 4.53 -5.98
N LEU A 209 16.70 4.15 -7.22
CA LEU A 209 16.56 5.05 -8.35
C LEU A 209 15.21 4.82 -9.02
N VAL A 210 14.56 5.90 -9.46
CA VAL A 210 13.27 5.86 -10.13
C VAL A 210 13.38 6.58 -11.46
N GLN A 211 12.86 5.98 -12.53
CA GLN A 211 12.77 6.61 -13.84
C GLN A 211 11.35 6.46 -14.39
N PRO A 212 10.72 7.56 -14.85
CA PRO A 212 9.49 7.48 -15.63
C PRO A 212 9.70 6.65 -16.90
N LEU A 213 8.71 5.90 -17.32
CA LEU A 213 8.82 5.01 -18.48
C LEU A 213 9.15 5.78 -19.78
N LEU A 214 8.57 6.97 -19.97
CA LEU A 214 8.83 7.84 -21.10
C LEU A 214 10.25 8.41 -21.15
N ARG A 215 10.99 8.39 -20.04
CA ARG A 215 12.35 8.92 -19.91
C ARG A 215 13.33 7.85 -19.45
N LEU A 216 13.01 6.59 -19.75
CA LEU A 216 13.85 5.47 -19.36
C LEU A 216 15.18 5.52 -20.09
N GLY A 217 16.25 5.68 -19.34
CA GLY A 217 17.62 5.72 -19.83
C GLY A 217 18.49 4.63 -19.18
N ARG A 218 19.79 4.72 -19.44
CA ARG A 218 20.75 3.84 -18.78
C ARG A 218 20.78 4.09 -17.28
N TRP A 219 20.72 3.02 -16.50
CA TRP A 219 20.91 3.10 -15.06
C TRP A 219 22.39 3.43 -14.74
N PRO A 220 22.67 4.36 -13.83
CA PRO A 220 24.04 4.59 -13.37
C PRO A 220 24.60 3.34 -12.71
N ALA A 221 25.90 3.15 -12.81
CA ALA A 221 26.61 2.12 -12.06
C ALA A 221 26.49 2.40 -10.56
N CYS A 222 26.36 1.35 -9.76
CA CYS A 222 26.43 1.49 -8.31
C CYS A 222 27.87 1.72 -7.87
N ALA A 223 28.09 2.63 -6.92
CA ALA A 223 29.40 2.89 -6.32
C ALA A 223 29.91 1.77 -5.38
N CYS A 224 29.16 0.69 -5.21
CA CYS A 224 29.56 -0.46 -4.40
C CYS A 224 30.76 -1.20 -5.00
N PRO A 225 31.66 -1.79 -4.19
CA PRO A 225 32.70 -2.66 -4.68
C PRO A 225 32.14 -3.78 -5.56
N GLY A 226 32.74 -4.02 -6.73
CA GLY A 226 32.29 -5.01 -7.71
C GLY A 226 31.09 -4.56 -8.57
N GLU A 227 30.69 -3.31 -8.51
CA GLU A 227 29.64 -2.70 -9.34
C GLU A 227 28.41 -3.60 -9.53
N PRO A 228 27.70 -3.99 -8.44
CA PRO A 228 26.60 -4.94 -8.54
C PRO A 228 25.50 -4.40 -9.45
N LYS A 229 24.93 -5.28 -10.28
CA LYS A 229 23.81 -4.90 -11.13
C LYS A 229 22.60 -4.53 -10.28
N LEU A 230 21.99 -3.40 -10.58
CA LEU A 230 20.75 -2.96 -9.93
C LEU A 230 19.61 -3.94 -10.18
N ALA A 231 18.85 -4.23 -9.16
CA ALA A 231 17.60 -5.00 -9.25
C ALA A 231 16.46 -4.08 -9.71
N VAL A 232 16.04 -4.21 -10.97
CA VAL A 232 15.02 -3.35 -11.57
C VAL A 232 13.66 -4.01 -11.51
N SER A 233 12.65 -3.28 -11.01
CA SER A 233 11.24 -3.67 -10.95
C SER A 233 10.37 -2.69 -11.73
N GLY A 234 9.29 -3.19 -12.33
CA GLY A 234 8.34 -2.40 -13.10
C GLY A 234 8.02 -3.03 -14.47
N PRO A 235 7.19 -2.36 -15.30
CA PRO A 235 6.61 -1.05 -15.05
C PRO A 235 5.64 -1.04 -13.87
N LEU A 236 5.74 -0.02 -13.03
CA LEU A 236 4.94 0.15 -11.83
C LEU A 236 4.52 1.63 -11.64
N TRP A 237 3.53 1.88 -10.78
CA TRP A 237 3.11 3.25 -10.48
C TRP A 237 4.15 3.96 -9.63
N ILE A 238 4.70 5.07 -10.13
CA ILE A 238 5.68 5.93 -9.43
C ILE A 238 5.07 7.25 -8.95
N GLY A 239 3.82 7.51 -9.31
CA GLY A 239 3.04 8.65 -8.84
C GLY A 239 2.57 8.51 -7.38
N PRO A 240 1.71 9.44 -6.91
CA PRO A 240 1.16 9.40 -5.56
C PRO A 240 0.34 8.12 -5.34
N LEU A 241 0.43 7.56 -4.14
CA LEU A 241 -0.41 6.45 -3.70
C LEU A 241 -1.71 6.93 -3.07
N GLN A 242 -1.70 8.16 -2.58
CA GLN A 242 -2.78 8.78 -1.81
C GLN A 242 -3.23 10.08 -2.49
N ASP A 243 -4.50 10.38 -2.36
CA ASP A 243 -5.10 11.67 -2.71
C ASP A 243 -5.41 12.42 -1.42
N SER A 244 -4.68 13.50 -1.16
CA SER A 244 -4.80 14.25 0.09
C SER A 244 -6.22 14.82 0.28
N ASP A 245 -6.81 15.41 -0.76
CA ASP A 245 -8.15 16.02 -0.69
C ASP A 245 -9.23 14.95 -0.40
N GLU A 246 -9.09 13.77 -0.99
CA GLU A 246 -10.01 12.67 -0.74
C GLU A 246 -9.87 12.14 0.68
N LEU A 247 -8.65 11.98 1.18
CA LEU A 247 -8.39 11.48 2.54
C LEU A 247 -8.80 12.50 3.61
N GLU A 248 -8.53 13.79 3.41
CA GLU A 248 -9.01 14.86 4.30
C GLU A 248 -10.53 14.89 4.36
N GLY A 249 -11.18 14.79 3.21
CA GLY A 249 -12.63 14.68 3.16
C GLY A 249 -13.17 13.39 3.78
N MET A 250 -12.44 12.27 3.73
CA MET A 250 -12.79 11.06 4.46
C MET A 250 -12.64 11.26 5.97
N ALA A 251 -11.59 11.96 6.41
CA ALA A 251 -11.37 12.29 7.81
C ALA A 251 -12.50 13.22 8.36
N ALA A 252 -12.90 14.23 7.61
CA ALA A 252 -14.03 15.07 7.95
C ALA A 252 -15.34 14.26 8.06
N THR A 253 -15.62 13.39 7.07
CA THR A 253 -16.80 12.51 7.12
C THR A 253 -16.77 11.55 8.31
N ALA A 254 -15.59 11.07 8.70
CA ALA A 254 -15.41 10.20 9.87
C ALA A 254 -15.64 10.96 11.19
N ALA A 255 -15.24 12.23 11.26
CA ALA A 255 -15.50 13.09 12.43
C ALA A 255 -17.00 13.35 12.65
N ASP A 256 -17.80 13.41 11.59
CA ASP A 256 -19.27 13.55 11.67
C ASP A 256 -19.96 12.30 12.25
N SER A 257 -19.30 11.16 12.28
CA SER A 257 -19.88 9.88 12.74
C SER A 257 -18.82 9.01 13.43
N PRO A 258 -18.24 9.46 14.57
CA PRO A 258 -17.10 8.80 15.20
C PRO A 258 -17.42 7.38 15.68
N GLN A 259 -18.68 7.09 16.01
CA GLN A 259 -19.15 5.77 16.44
C GLN A 259 -19.06 4.70 15.34
N THR A 260 -18.96 5.08 14.07
CA THR A 260 -18.85 4.14 12.94
C THR A 260 -17.39 3.83 12.58
N LEU A 261 -16.41 4.52 13.18
CA LEU A 261 -15.01 4.38 12.91
C LEU A 261 -14.30 3.64 14.04
N SER A 262 -13.70 2.49 13.73
CA SER A 262 -12.85 1.79 14.71
C SER A 262 -11.57 2.58 15.00
N PRO A 263 -10.98 2.47 16.20
CA PRO A 263 -9.70 3.11 16.52
C PRO A 263 -8.59 2.78 15.51
N ALA A 264 -8.52 1.52 15.07
CA ALA A 264 -7.54 1.09 14.06
C ALA A 264 -7.75 1.79 12.70
N ALA A 265 -9.01 1.97 12.28
CA ALA A 265 -9.32 2.69 11.04
C ALA A 265 -9.01 4.18 11.15
N ALA A 266 -9.21 4.80 12.32
CA ALA A 266 -8.84 6.20 12.57
C ALA A 266 -7.32 6.40 12.46
N VAL A 267 -6.53 5.51 13.10
CA VAL A 267 -5.06 5.52 13.01
C VAL A 267 -4.59 5.32 11.57
N LEU A 268 -5.20 4.37 10.83
CA LEU A 268 -4.87 4.14 9.42
C LEU A 268 -5.16 5.39 8.59
N LEU A 269 -6.33 5.99 8.74
CA LEU A 269 -6.73 7.19 7.99
C LEU A 269 -5.76 8.35 8.25
N ALA A 270 -5.43 8.63 9.51
CA ALA A 270 -4.47 9.68 9.87
C ALA A 270 -3.09 9.42 9.26
N ARG A 271 -2.63 8.16 9.24
CA ARG A 271 -1.36 7.76 8.64
C ARG A 271 -1.36 7.95 7.12
N LEU A 272 -2.45 7.57 6.44
CA LEU A 272 -2.59 7.75 4.99
C LEU A 272 -2.64 9.23 4.61
N THR A 273 -3.37 10.06 5.37
CA THR A 273 -3.44 11.52 5.13
C THR A 273 -2.07 12.20 5.28
N ALA A 274 -1.20 11.68 6.16
CA ALA A 274 0.13 12.23 6.38
C ALA A 274 1.18 11.84 5.32
N ASP A 275 0.88 10.87 4.44
CA ASP A 275 1.83 10.36 3.42
C ASP A 275 1.18 10.28 2.03
N PRO A 276 1.41 11.25 1.14
CA PRO A 276 0.89 11.21 -0.23
C PRO A 276 1.47 10.07 -1.08
N GLY A 277 2.43 9.30 -0.55
CA GLY A 277 3.07 8.21 -1.28
C GLY A 277 4.12 8.66 -2.30
N LEU A 278 4.64 9.87 -2.16
CA LEU A 278 5.73 10.43 -2.95
C LEU A 278 6.86 10.94 -2.06
N PRO A 279 8.10 10.85 -2.56
CA PRO A 279 8.57 10.14 -3.77
C PRO A 279 8.46 8.62 -3.65
N ALA A 280 8.62 7.89 -4.77
CA ALA A 280 8.47 6.43 -4.81
C ALA A 280 9.67 5.66 -4.23
N ARG A 281 10.54 6.30 -3.46
CA ARG A 281 11.69 5.70 -2.79
C ARG A 281 11.43 5.56 -1.29
N VAL A 282 11.60 4.35 -0.78
CA VAL A 282 11.28 4.04 0.62
C VAL A 282 12.32 3.12 1.22
N TRP A 283 12.86 3.49 2.37
CA TRP A 283 13.87 2.74 3.10
C TRP A 283 13.41 2.39 4.52
N PRO A 284 13.44 1.11 4.91
CA PRO A 284 13.31 0.74 6.32
C PRO A 284 14.46 1.33 7.15
N THR A 285 14.18 1.85 8.34
CA THR A 285 15.22 2.32 9.26
C THR A 285 16.21 1.22 9.63
N ALA A 286 15.77 -0.04 9.64
CA ALA A 286 16.65 -1.21 9.81
C ALA A 286 17.70 -1.35 8.68
N LEU A 287 17.36 -0.99 7.43
CA LEU A 287 18.34 -0.97 6.34
C LEU A 287 19.38 0.13 6.56
N ILE A 288 18.93 1.32 6.97
CA ILE A 288 19.83 2.45 7.31
C ILE A 288 20.79 2.04 8.43
N ALA A 289 20.23 1.46 9.51
CA ALA A 289 21.00 0.93 10.62
C ALA A 289 22.10 -0.05 10.18
N ARG A 290 21.73 -1.02 9.35
CA ARG A 290 22.66 -2.02 8.82
C ARG A 290 23.81 -1.38 8.01
N GLN A 291 23.50 -0.38 7.18
CA GLN A 291 24.49 0.31 6.37
C GLN A 291 25.46 1.16 7.20
N LEU A 292 25.01 1.63 8.35
CA LEU A 292 25.81 2.44 9.25
C LEU A 292 26.51 1.62 10.36
N GLY A 293 26.17 0.33 10.51
CA GLY A 293 26.68 -0.49 11.59
C GLY A 293 26.26 -0.01 13.01
N GLN A 294 25.09 0.62 13.12
CA GLN A 294 24.57 1.21 14.35
C GLN A 294 23.07 0.93 14.52
N GLY A 295 22.49 1.34 15.65
CA GLY A 295 21.04 1.24 15.88
C GLY A 295 20.21 2.03 14.85
N PRO A 296 18.92 1.69 14.66
CA PRO A 296 18.06 2.42 13.74
C PRO A 296 17.87 3.88 14.19
N PRO A 297 18.03 4.86 13.27
CA PRO A 297 17.86 6.26 13.61
C PRO A 297 16.39 6.53 14.01
N PRO A 298 16.14 7.52 14.91
CA PRO A 298 14.80 7.98 15.22
C PRO A 298 14.16 8.54 13.96
N LEU A 299 13.14 7.84 13.40
CA LEU A 299 12.59 8.15 12.08
C LEU A 299 12.07 9.58 11.97
N ARG A 300 11.38 10.09 12.99
CA ARG A 300 10.86 11.46 12.98
C ARG A 300 11.98 12.52 12.96
N ALA A 301 13.06 12.28 13.69
CA ALA A 301 14.22 13.16 13.68
C ALA A 301 14.93 13.13 12.31
N LEU A 302 15.07 11.93 11.71
CA LEU A 302 15.64 11.79 10.38
C LEU A 302 14.80 12.51 9.31
N VAL A 303 13.46 12.39 9.37
CA VAL A 303 12.56 13.15 8.50
C VAL A 303 12.75 14.65 8.68
N ALA A 304 12.85 15.15 9.93
CA ALA A 304 13.05 16.56 10.21
C ALA A 304 14.39 17.07 9.68
N ALA A 305 15.49 16.32 9.87
CA ALA A 305 16.81 16.67 9.37
C ALA A 305 16.82 16.77 7.83
N LEU A 306 16.29 15.77 7.13
CA LEU A 306 16.22 15.79 5.67
C LEU A 306 15.35 16.93 5.13
N ARG A 307 14.28 17.30 5.82
CA ARG A 307 13.47 18.47 5.44
C ARG A 307 14.21 19.78 5.66
N ALA A 308 14.98 19.88 6.74
CA ALA A 308 15.82 21.05 7.00
C ALA A 308 16.90 21.23 5.91
N ASP A 309 17.37 20.13 5.32
CA ASP A 309 18.30 20.11 4.18
C ASP A 309 17.61 20.35 2.82
N GLY A 310 16.31 20.67 2.81
CA GLY A 310 15.55 21.00 1.60
C GLY A 310 14.96 19.80 0.84
N HIS A 311 15.04 18.59 1.39
CA HIS A 311 14.50 17.39 0.78
C HIS A 311 13.03 17.15 1.14
N GLN A 312 12.28 16.52 0.22
CA GLN A 312 11.01 15.92 0.58
C GLN A 312 11.29 14.67 1.41
N ALA A 313 10.72 14.61 2.60
CA ALA A 313 10.85 13.46 3.48
C ALA A 313 9.59 13.24 4.31
N GLY A 314 9.27 11.99 4.62
CA GLY A 314 8.11 11.58 5.41
C GLY A 314 8.21 10.16 5.93
N CYS A 315 7.29 9.82 6.84
CA CYS A 315 7.09 8.44 7.26
C CYS A 315 6.16 7.74 6.24
N SER A 316 6.55 6.57 5.74
CA SER A 316 5.67 5.80 4.86
C SER A 316 4.41 5.36 5.59
N ALA A 317 3.24 5.57 4.95
CA ALA A 317 1.96 5.08 5.44
C ALA A 317 1.76 3.57 5.20
N VAL A 318 2.53 2.97 4.29
CA VAL A 318 2.36 1.56 3.92
C VAL A 318 2.88 0.65 5.04
N MET A 319 4.04 0.98 5.60
CA MET A 319 4.66 0.20 6.68
C MET A 319 5.32 1.11 7.71
N ALA A 320 5.17 0.78 8.99
CA ALA A 320 5.85 1.50 10.06
C ALA A 320 7.38 1.36 9.96
N GLY A 321 8.11 2.34 10.48
CA GLY A 321 9.58 2.30 10.52
C GLY A 321 10.24 2.49 9.15
N GLN A 322 9.57 3.11 8.17
CA GLN A 322 10.10 3.36 6.85
C GLN A 322 10.16 4.86 6.55
N LEU A 323 11.32 5.30 6.09
CA LEU A 323 11.56 6.63 5.54
C LEU A 323 11.13 6.66 4.07
N ARG A 324 10.39 7.68 3.68
CA ARG A 324 10.15 8.08 2.30
C ARG A 324 10.90 9.39 2.02
N SER A 325 11.73 9.46 0.95
CA SER A 325 12.45 10.71 0.63
C SER A 325 12.91 10.76 -0.83
N ASP A 326 13.09 11.99 -1.35
CA ASP A 326 13.77 12.26 -2.61
C ASP A 326 15.28 12.55 -2.41
N ALA A 327 15.75 12.57 -1.16
CA ALA A 327 17.16 12.77 -0.84
C ALA A 327 18.03 11.70 -1.53
N PRO A 328 19.22 12.04 -2.03
CA PRO A 328 20.21 11.06 -2.42
C PRO A 328 20.54 10.13 -1.25
N TRP A 329 20.79 8.84 -1.54
CA TRP A 329 21.07 7.86 -0.49
C TRP A 329 22.23 8.27 0.44
N ALA A 330 23.28 8.89 -0.11
CA ALA A 330 24.38 9.42 0.67
C ALA A 330 23.93 10.48 1.69
N ALA A 331 23.00 11.35 1.32
CA ALA A 331 22.44 12.36 2.22
C ALA A 331 21.59 11.72 3.33
N VAL A 332 20.80 10.68 3.01
CA VAL A 332 20.05 9.89 4.01
C VAL A 332 20.99 9.28 5.04
N LEU A 333 22.10 8.67 4.58
CA LEU A 333 23.09 8.08 5.48
C LEU A 333 23.82 9.14 6.31
N ALA A 334 24.17 10.30 5.73
CA ALA A 334 24.82 11.41 6.43
C ALA A 334 23.91 11.95 7.54
N ALA A 335 22.65 12.26 7.24
CA ALA A 335 21.68 12.72 8.23
C ALA A 335 21.46 11.69 9.34
N ALA A 336 21.38 10.40 9.00
CA ALA A 336 21.23 9.34 9.99
C ALA A 336 22.44 9.18 10.90
N ARG A 337 23.68 9.35 10.38
CA ARG A 337 24.91 9.37 11.20
C ARG A 337 24.93 10.51 12.21
N ALA A 338 24.50 11.70 11.76
CA ALA A 338 24.47 12.88 12.64
C ALA A 338 23.47 12.73 13.82
N LEU A 339 22.46 11.85 13.65
CA LEU A 339 21.48 11.56 14.70
C LEU A 339 21.87 10.39 15.62
N ALA A 340 22.99 9.71 15.33
CA ALA A 340 23.46 8.64 16.20
C ALA A 340 23.85 9.20 17.57
N PRO A 341 23.54 8.50 18.67
CA PRO A 341 24.10 8.85 19.98
C PRO A 341 25.62 8.87 19.85
N GLN A 342 26.26 9.98 20.21
CA GLN A 342 27.72 9.99 20.30
C GLN A 342 28.12 8.90 21.30
N PRO A 343 29.15 8.09 21.01
CA PRO A 343 29.67 7.16 22.01
C PRO A 343 30.04 7.98 23.22
N THR A 344 29.43 7.68 24.35
CA THR A 344 29.86 8.25 25.64
C THR A 344 31.35 8.01 25.72
N PRO A 345 32.21 9.04 25.94
CA PRO A 345 33.64 8.83 26.08
C PRO A 345 33.81 7.79 27.18
N ALA A 346 34.60 6.76 26.89
CA ALA A 346 34.89 5.71 27.87
C ALA A 346 35.31 6.39 29.16
N GLN A 347 34.59 6.16 30.25
CA GLN A 347 35.06 6.59 31.57
C GLN A 347 36.48 6.03 31.76
N PRO A 348 37.45 6.87 32.10
CA PRO A 348 38.77 6.36 32.42
C PRO A 348 38.61 5.29 33.51
N PRO A 349 39.40 4.22 33.50
CA PRO A 349 39.35 3.21 34.54
C PRO A 349 39.59 3.88 35.89
N ASP A 350 38.74 3.56 36.85
CA ASP A 350 38.88 4.03 38.22
C ASP A 350 40.29 3.69 38.70
N PRO A 351 41.12 4.69 39.15
CA PRO A 351 42.50 4.45 39.52
C PRO A 351 42.68 3.77 40.86
N GLU A 352 41.61 3.40 41.59
CA GLU A 352 41.72 2.77 42.90
C GLU A 352 40.81 1.52 42.99
N GLY A 353 41.31 0.42 42.42
CA GLY A 353 40.87 -0.92 42.83
C GLY A 353 41.61 -1.36 44.05
N GLU A 354 41.07 -1.11 45.25
CA GLU A 354 41.57 -1.78 46.46
C GLU A 354 41.47 -3.30 46.30
N PRO A 355 42.51 -4.06 46.75
CA PRO A 355 42.53 -5.50 46.60
C PRO A 355 41.47 -6.13 47.54
N ALA A 356 40.58 -6.91 46.95
CA ALA A 356 39.58 -7.65 47.68
C ALA A 356 40.23 -8.55 48.74
N TRP A 357 39.86 -8.32 49.96
CA TRP A 357 40.21 -9.11 51.16
C TRP A 357 39.85 -10.61 50.97
N ALA A 358 40.87 -11.48 51.01
CA ALA A 358 40.71 -12.93 50.99
C ALA A 358 40.33 -13.43 52.42
N GLY A 359 39.08 -13.75 52.65
CA GLY A 359 38.61 -14.42 53.86
C GLY A 359 38.98 -15.91 53.87
N PRO A 360 39.24 -16.51 55.08
CA PRO A 360 39.81 -17.84 55.21
C PRO A 360 38.79 -18.96 54.90
N GLY A 361 39.28 -19.99 54.23
CA GLY A 361 38.52 -21.19 53.91
C GLY A 361 38.06 -21.97 55.15
N THR A 362 36.84 -22.48 55.10
CA THR A 362 36.36 -23.57 55.94
C THR A 362 36.06 -24.80 55.10
N GLY A 363 36.65 -25.89 55.53
CA GLY A 363 36.72 -27.17 54.89
C GLY A 363 35.39 -27.92 54.75
N ARG A 364 35.43 -28.86 53.88
CA ARG A 364 34.46 -29.98 53.78
C ARG A 364 34.46 -30.83 55.03
N PRO A 365 33.38 -31.54 55.32
CA PRO A 365 33.44 -32.98 55.22
C PRO A 365 32.31 -33.58 54.38
N GLY A 366 32.62 -34.73 53.84
CA GLY A 366 31.92 -35.52 52.89
C GLY A 366 30.94 -36.53 53.46
N SER A 367 30.46 -37.39 52.56
CA SER A 367 29.70 -38.66 52.72
C SER A 367 28.23 -38.46 53.17
N GLU A 368 27.25 -38.91 52.46
CA GLU A 368 26.90 -40.24 51.88
C GLU A 368 25.96 -40.07 50.70
#